data_cf62adfcfcc4665b01f754238aa40e20
#
_entry.id   cf62adfcfcc4665b01f754238aa40e20
#
_cell.length_a   1.000
_cell.length_b   1.000
_cell.length_c   1.000
_cell.angle_alpha   90.00
_cell.angle_beta   90.00
_cell.angle_gamma   90.00
#
_symmetry.space_group_name_H-M   'P 1'
#
loop_
_entity.id
_entity.type
_entity.pdbx_description
1 polymer ?
#
loop_
_entity_poly.entity_id
_entity_poly.type
_entity_poly.pdbx_seq_one_letter_code
_entity_poly.pdbx_strand_id
1 'polypeptide(L)'
;MNQRIRHLTVAFMVLFSLLFLQLSNWQYIQRDGLVSDTRNNRVTIREFDKMRGAIVTADNSVIAATEIKDPATGGSGRFQYQRVYPTNELFANVTGYYTLGFGSTQLERTYNDVLIGTTPQQQLEGAGDLFSKADTTGSVHLTLRNDLQIVARDALGGREGSAVVMDPRTGAVLAMYSNPTYDPNLVASHSGNTASETLTKLQNDPRQPLLANAYQERYMPGSTFKVLTTTIALETGVFNMQSLFKDERSWLPPNTKKPLRNYGNKVCGGDLAEIFRRSCNIPFAQTAVTIGPDLMVNGVNKFGFEEAIPFDLPGGAASTFGGHPVDFVNSLALLAIHGFGQGSVQVVPLHMAMIASTVANGGKMMQPYVVANTRARSGTVMSATTPTVWKTPMFPETAATLTQLMMGVVQNGTASCCLKLNNGIQAAAKTGTAQLNPEGQKQRSHAWIMAFAPAQAPRVAVAVMIKGVNDAVSASTGGRLAGPVAQRLLNAALPVVK
;
A
#
# COMPACT_ATOMS: atom_id res chain seq x y z
N MET A 1 49.55 21.71 -59.39
CA MET A 1 49.05 22.16 -58.06
C MET A 1 47.59 21.82 -57.82
N ASN A 2 46.71 21.95 -58.80
CA ASN A 2 45.26 21.79 -58.62
C ASN A 2 44.76 20.35 -58.31
N GLN A 3 45.40 19.28 -58.82
CA GLN A 3 44.91 17.92 -58.54
C GLN A 3 45.13 17.47 -57.09
N ARG A 4 46.28 17.82 -56.51
CA ARG A 4 46.57 17.50 -55.09
C ARG A 4 45.57 18.20 -54.09
N ILE A 5 45.28 19.48 -54.40
CA ILE A 5 44.31 20.28 -53.62
C ILE A 5 42.90 19.66 -53.73
N ARG A 6 42.51 19.23 -54.94
CA ARG A 6 41.24 18.61 -55.19
C ARG A 6 41.07 17.26 -54.41
N HIS A 7 42.10 16.41 -54.40
CA HIS A 7 42.12 15.18 -53.62
C HIS A 7 42.08 15.48 -52.15
N LEU A 8 42.74 16.47 -51.62
CA LEU A 8 42.73 16.90 -50.26
C LEU A 8 41.30 17.38 -49.84
N THR A 9 40.71 18.24 -50.71
CA THR A 9 39.33 18.74 -50.47
C THR A 9 38.31 17.61 -50.45
N VAL A 10 38.41 16.63 -51.36
CA VAL A 10 37.55 15.47 -51.39
C VAL A 10 37.75 14.61 -50.13
N ALA A 11 38.99 14.39 -49.69
CA ALA A 11 39.27 13.65 -48.47
C ALA A 11 38.66 14.32 -47.21
N PHE A 12 38.79 15.65 -47.10
CA PHE A 12 38.16 16.41 -46.03
C PHE A 12 36.62 16.34 -46.08
N MET A 13 36.00 16.48 -47.27
CA MET A 13 34.55 16.34 -47.40
C MET A 13 34.06 14.96 -46.99
N VAL A 14 34.75 13.90 -47.37
CA VAL A 14 34.40 12.53 -46.93
C VAL A 14 34.53 12.39 -45.41
N LEU A 15 35.60 12.91 -44.83
CA LEU A 15 35.84 12.85 -43.39
C LEU A 15 34.77 13.62 -42.58
N PHE A 16 34.38 14.81 -43.02
CA PHE A 16 33.30 15.60 -42.44
C PHE A 16 31.94 14.94 -42.62
N SER A 17 31.68 14.31 -43.77
CA SER A 17 30.43 13.54 -43.98
C SER A 17 30.35 12.33 -43.06
N LEU A 18 31.43 11.59 -42.84
CA LEU A 18 31.48 10.48 -41.88
C LEU A 18 31.26 10.93 -40.44
N LEU A 19 31.90 12.06 -40.05
CA LEU A 19 31.67 12.66 -38.73
C LEU A 19 30.22 13.11 -38.56
N PHE A 20 29.64 13.74 -39.58
CA PHE A 20 28.23 14.16 -39.54
C PHE A 20 27.28 12.98 -39.43
N LEU A 21 27.52 11.92 -40.21
CA LEU A 21 26.73 10.69 -40.14
C LEU A 21 26.83 10.01 -38.76
N GLN A 22 28.04 9.95 -38.20
CA GLN A 22 28.27 9.38 -36.88
C GLN A 22 27.63 10.23 -35.76
N LEU A 23 27.70 11.54 -35.82
CA LEU A 23 27.03 12.44 -34.88
C LEU A 23 25.51 12.32 -34.98
N SER A 24 25.00 12.26 -36.24
CA SER A 24 23.57 12.05 -36.46
C SER A 24 23.07 10.69 -35.91
N ASN A 25 23.86 9.63 -36.08
CA ASN A 25 23.58 8.33 -35.50
C ASN A 25 23.47 8.41 -33.96
N TRP A 26 24.43 9.07 -33.30
CA TRP A 26 24.37 9.24 -31.84
C TRP A 26 23.25 10.17 -31.36
N GLN A 27 22.96 11.24 -32.11
CA GLN A 27 21.96 12.23 -31.71
C GLN A 27 20.52 11.81 -31.99
N TYR A 28 20.25 10.99 -33.00
CA TYR A 28 18.91 10.58 -33.40
C TYR A 28 18.65 9.09 -33.15
N ILE A 29 19.53 8.18 -33.59
CA ILE A 29 19.25 6.73 -33.53
C ILE A 29 19.58 6.17 -32.18
N GLN A 30 20.71 6.56 -31.57
CA GLN A 30 21.12 6.03 -30.25
C GLN A 30 20.76 6.95 -29.08
N ARG A 31 20.01 8.03 -29.33
CA ARG A 31 19.67 9.04 -28.32
C ARG A 31 19.03 8.43 -27.08
N ASP A 32 18.00 7.64 -27.28
CA ASP A 32 17.21 7.09 -26.17
C ASP A 32 18.04 6.08 -25.35
N GLY A 33 18.88 5.29 -26.00
CA GLY A 33 19.82 4.40 -25.31
C GLY A 33 20.89 5.16 -24.52
N LEU A 34 21.42 6.26 -25.07
CA LEU A 34 22.43 7.09 -24.40
C LEU A 34 21.85 7.94 -23.26
N VAL A 35 20.60 8.37 -23.40
CA VAL A 35 19.90 9.13 -22.35
C VAL A 35 19.50 8.21 -21.20
N SER A 36 19.10 6.99 -21.49
CA SER A 36 18.71 5.98 -20.48
C SER A 36 19.90 5.24 -19.86
N ASP A 37 21.13 5.42 -20.35
CA ASP A 37 22.32 4.82 -19.76
C ASP A 37 22.55 5.35 -18.34
N THR A 38 22.54 4.46 -17.34
CA THR A 38 22.72 4.79 -15.93
C THR A 38 24.04 5.51 -15.61
N ARG A 39 25.02 5.43 -16.52
CA ARG A 39 26.31 6.13 -16.43
C ARG A 39 26.25 7.58 -16.95
N ASN A 40 25.15 7.97 -17.61
CA ASN A 40 24.99 9.31 -18.17
C ASN A 40 24.46 10.31 -17.13
N ASN A 41 25.33 10.77 -16.27
CA ASN A 41 25.00 11.75 -15.23
C ASN A 41 24.63 13.15 -15.74
N ARG A 42 24.83 13.47 -17.03
CA ARG A 42 24.59 14.82 -17.57
C ARG A 42 23.12 15.21 -17.57
N VAL A 43 22.23 14.27 -17.92
CA VAL A 43 20.78 14.50 -17.90
C VAL A 43 20.33 14.66 -16.45
N THR A 44 20.74 13.75 -15.58
CA THR A 44 20.43 13.77 -14.15
C THR A 44 20.90 15.06 -13.48
N ILE A 45 22.12 15.52 -13.77
CA ILE A 45 22.67 16.78 -13.23
C ILE A 45 21.86 18.00 -13.72
N ARG A 46 21.48 18.02 -15.00
CA ARG A 46 20.70 19.10 -15.60
C ARG A 46 19.24 19.12 -15.09
N GLU A 47 18.66 17.95 -14.84
CA GLU A 47 17.32 17.84 -14.25
C GLU A 47 17.34 18.18 -12.77
N PHE A 48 18.40 17.79 -12.06
CA PHE A 48 18.56 18.05 -10.63
C PHE A 48 18.67 19.55 -10.33
N ASP A 49 19.24 20.34 -11.25
CA ASP A 49 19.34 21.80 -11.15
C ASP A 49 18.12 22.53 -11.74
N LYS A 50 16.94 21.90 -11.71
CA LYS A 50 15.66 22.50 -12.08
C LYS A 50 14.72 22.60 -10.90
N MET A 51 13.87 23.61 -10.94
CA MET A 51 12.74 23.70 -10.03
C MET A 51 11.85 22.47 -10.21
N ARG A 52 11.30 21.97 -9.12
CA ARG A 52 10.45 20.79 -9.07
C ARG A 52 9.18 21.11 -8.28
N GLY A 53 8.03 20.83 -8.84
CA GLY A 53 6.74 21.19 -8.29
C GLY A 53 6.41 20.50 -6.97
N ALA A 54 5.38 20.97 -6.30
CA ALA A 54 5.00 20.50 -4.98
C ALA A 54 4.18 19.21 -5.04
N ILE A 55 4.29 18.39 -3.97
CA ILE A 55 3.34 17.33 -3.65
C ILE A 55 2.54 17.80 -2.43
N VAL A 56 1.20 17.80 -2.54
CA VAL A 56 0.29 18.44 -1.60
C VAL A 56 -0.78 17.44 -1.17
N THR A 57 -1.08 17.38 0.11
CA THR A 57 -2.14 16.54 0.68
C THR A 57 -3.54 17.12 0.47
N ALA A 58 -4.59 16.32 0.70
CA ALA A 58 -5.99 16.76 0.58
C ALA A 58 -6.37 17.88 1.56
N ASP A 59 -5.67 18.01 2.68
CA ASP A 59 -5.80 19.11 3.66
C ASP A 59 -4.79 20.24 3.43
N ASN A 60 -4.26 20.34 2.20
CA ASN A 60 -3.36 21.40 1.70
C ASN A 60 -1.98 21.48 2.40
N SER A 61 -1.55 20.45 3.07
CA SER A 61 -0.18 20.39 3.59
C SER A 61 0.81 20.05 2.48
N VAL A 62 1.87 20.84 2.33
CA VAL A 62 2.96 20.58 1.40
C VAL A 62 3.89 19.54 2.01
N ILE A 63 4.03 18.37 1.36
CA ILE A 63 4.84 17.25 1.85
C ILE A 63 6.13 17.03 1.06
N ALA A 64 6.23 17.67 -0.11
CA ALA A 64 7.48 17.77 -0.86
C ALA A 64 7.48 19.10 -1.61
N ALA A 65 8.57 19.86 -1.51
CA ALA A 65 8.75 21.17 -2.14
C ALA A 65 10.18 21.34 -2.65
N THR A 66 10.42 22.42 -3.37
CA THR A 66 11.76 22.83 -3.79
C THR A 66 12.10 24.17 -3.15
N GLU A 67 13.21 24.24 -2.44
CA GLU A 67 13.79 25.47 -1.91
C GLU A 67 14.90 25.98 -2.82
N ILE A 68 15.01 27.31 -2.95
CA ILE A 68 16.11 27.95 -3.62
C ILE A 68 17.23 28.14 -2.59
N LYS A 69 18.39 27.56 -2.85
CA LYS A 69 19.60 27.76 -2.04
C LYS A 69 20.28 29.06 -2.49
N ASP A 70 20.25 30.07 -1.63
CA ASP A 70 20.98 31.31 -1.88
C ASP A 70 22.48 31.10 -1.66
N PRO A 71 23.32 31.33 -2.69
CA PRO A 71 24.78 31.27 -2.55
C PRO A 71 25.32 32.22 -1.47
N ALA A 72 24.63 33.34 -1.19
CA ALA A 72 25.04 34.32 -0.19
C ALA A 72 24.83 33.85 1.25
N THR A 73 23.95 32.86 1.50
CA THR A 73 23.65 32.34 2.86
C THR A 73 24.40 31.05 3.21
N GLY A 74 25.47 30.71 2.46
CA GLY A 74 26.35 29.57 2.76
C GLY A 74 26.05 28.31 1.98
N GLY A 75 25.22 28.38 0.95
CA GLY A 75 25.05 27.32 -0.03
C GLY A 75 26.27 27.25 -0.97
N SER A 76 27.36 26.62 -0.57
CA SER A 76 28.52 26.35 -1.45
C SER A 76 28.24 25.28 -2.49
N GLY A 77 26.96 25.09 -2.83
CA GLY A 77 26.49 24.02 -3.67
C GLY A 77 26.53 24.36 -5.16
N ARG A 78 26.90 23.38 -5.96
CA ARG A 78 26.84 23.38 -7.43
C ARG A 78 25.40 23.61 -7.95
N PHE A 79 24.37 23.39 -7.11
CA PHE A 79 22.96 23.38 -7.48
C PHE A 79 22.19 24.48 -6.76
N GLN A 80 21.33 25.16 -7.51
CA GLN A 80 20.48 26.25 -7.02
C GLN A 80 19.26 25.73 -6.27
N TYR A 81 18.74 24.55 -6.59
CA TYR A 81 17.49 24.02 -6.10
C TYR A 81 17.71 22.82 -5.18
N GLN A 82 17.08 22.83 -4.01
CA GLN A 82 17.09 21.71 -3.06
C GLN A 82 15.69 21.13 -2.89
N ARG A 83 15.54 19.84 -3.16
CA ARG A 83 14.31 19.12 -2.82
C ARG A 83 14.21 18.93 -1.31
N VAL A 84 13.09 19.34 -0.72
CA VAL A 84 12.82 19.25 0.72
C VAL A 84 11.51 18.56 1.00
N TYR A 85 11.46 17.86 2.13
CA TYR A 85 10.30 17.12 2.61
C TYR A 85 9.94 17.67 4.01
N PRO A 86 9.05 18.69 4.08
CA PRO A 86 8.76 19.41 5.33
C PRO A 86 8.19 18.53 6.45
N THR A 87 7.61 17.38 6.10
CA THR A 87 7.03 16.42 7.04
C THR A 87 7.99 15.32 7.47
N ASN A 88 9.27 15.41 7.09
CA ASN A 88 10.32 14.44 7.36
C ASN A 88 9.86 13.01 6.99
N GLU A 89 9.95 12.06 7.92
CA GLU A 89 9.66 10.64 7.71
C GLU A 89 8.17 10.29 7.49
N LEU A 90 7.25 11.22 7.76
CA LEU A 90 5.81 10.93 7.85
C LEU A 90 5.20 10.39 6.55
N PHE A 91 5.67 10.87 5.40
CA PHE A 91 5.20 10.47 4.08
C PHE A 91 6.27 9.78 3.22
N ALA A 92 7.45 9.49 3.77
CA ALA A 92 8.59 8.98 3.01
C ALA A 92 8.26 7.75 2.15
N ASN A 93 7.47 6.81 2.68
CA ASN A 93 7.05 5.61 1.98
C ASN A 93 6.00 5.86 0.87
N VAL A 94 5.50 7.09 0.75
CA VAL A 94 4.57 7.56 -0.31
C VAL A 94 5.27 8.50 -1.27
N THR A 95 5.92 9.55 -0.77
CA THR A 95 6.65 10.51 -1.60
C THR A 95 7.87 9.87 -2.26
N GLY A 96 8.53 8.98 -1.54
CA GLY A 96 9.88 8.56 -1.87
C GLY A 96 10.89 9.68 -1.61
N TYR A 97 11.99 9.64 -2.36
CA TYR A 97 13.02 10.65 -2.37
C TYR A 97 13.42 11.00 -3.80
N TYR A 98 14.01 12.18 -3.95
CA TYR A 98 14.67 12.62 -5.18
C TYR A 98 16.11 13.03 -4.85
N THR A 99 17.09 12.37 -5.43
CA THR A 99 18.51 12.55 -5.09
C THR A 99 19.42 12.48 -6.30
N LEU A 100 20.51 13.24 -6.25
CA LEU A 100 21.54 13.18 -7.26
C LEU A 100 22.33 11.87 -7.15
N GLY A 101 22.40 11.11 -8.22
CA GLY A 101 23.19 9.87 -8.29
C GLY A 101 22.43 8.58 -7.97
N PHE A 102 21.33 8.64 -7.20
CA PHE A 102 20.49 7.48 -6.89
C PHE A 102 19.08 7.58 -7.49
N GLY A 103 18.76 8.71 -8.17
CA GLY A 103 17.49 8.92 -8.85
C GLY A 103 16.33 9.25 -7.92
N SER A 104 15.15 8.72 -8.24
CA SER A 104 13.91 8.97 -7.51
C SER A 104 13.13 7.68 -7.28
N THR A 105 12.26 7.71 -6.26
CA THR A 105 11.39 6.58 -5.91
C THR A 105 9.95 7.06 -5.72
N GLN A 106 9.00 6.13 -5.61
CA GLN A 106 7.59 6.37 -5.31
C GLN A 106 6.96 7.50 -6.17
N LEU A 107 6.22 8.45 -5.58
CA LEU A 107 5.59 9.56 -6.31
C LEU A 107 6.59 10.45 -7.02
N GLU A 108 7.77 10.68 -6.42
CA GLU A 108 8.84 11.44 -7.06
C GLU A 108 9.27 10.85 -8.39
N ARG A 109 9.22 9.51 -8.53
CA ARG A 109 9.51 8.80 -9.77
C ARG A 109 8.30 8.74 -10.69
N THR A 110 7.14 8.32 -10.17
CA THR A 110 5.94 8.06 -10.97
C THR A 110 5.42 9.34 -11.63
N TYR A 111 5.49 10.47 -10.92
CA TYR A 111 5.01 11.77 -11.40
C TYR A 111 6.16 12.73 -11.77
N ASN A 112 7.33 12.18 -12.09
CA ASN A 112 8.51 12.97 -12.45
C ASN A 112 8.20 14.02 -13.50
N ASP A 113 7.58 13.65 -14.63
CA ASP A 113 7.32 14.52 -15.76
C ASP A 113 6.38 15.68 -15.42
N VAL A 114 5.38 15.43 -14.58
CA VAL A 114 4.50 16.48 -14.04
C VAL A 114 5.31 17.45 -13.18
N LEU A 115 6.13 16.92 -12.26
CA LEU A 115 6.87 17.71 -11.29
C LEU A 115 7.94 18.60 -11.94
N ILE A 116 8.58 18.14 -13.02
CA ILE A 116 9.60 18.93 -13.76
C ILE A 116 9.02 19.72 -14.94
N GLY A 117 7.71 19.60 -15.22
CA GLY A 117 7.06 20.38 -16.28
C GLY A 117 7.34 19.91 -17.70
N THR A 118 7.54 18.60 -17.91
CA THR A 118 7.88 18.03 -19.23
C THR A 118 6.71 17.31 -19.90
N THR A 119 5.53 17.29 -19.31
CA THR A 119 4.35 16.73 -19.98
C THR A 119 3.98 17.54 -21.23
N PRO A 120 3.43 16.92 -22.28
CA PRO A 120 3.06 17.63 -23.52
C PRO A 120 2.15 18.85 -23.28
N GLN A 121 1.22 18.73 -22.34
CA GLN A 121 0.30 19.82 -21.98
C GLN A 121 1.05 21.00 -21.35
N GLN A 122 1.97 20.75 -20.41
CA GLN A 122 2.77 21.79 -19.77
C GLN A 122 3.72 22.47 -20.75
N GLN A 123 4.28 21.72 -21.70
CA GLN A 123 5.13 22.28 -22.76
C GLN A 123 4.34 23.19 -23.72
N LEU A 124 3.09 22.85 -24.04
CA LEU A 124 2.22 23.70 -24.84
C LEU A 124 1.84 25.00 -24.13
N GLU A 125 1.54 24.93 -22.82
CA GLU A 125 1.29 26.13 -22.00
C GLU A 125 2.53 27.05 -21.96
N GLY A 126 3.74 26.46 -21.84
CA GLY A 126 5.00 27.19 -21.83
C GLY A 126 5.42 27.75 -23.22
N ALA A 127 4.93 27.18 -24.31
CA ALA A 127 5.28 27.62 -25.67
C ALA A 127 4.67 28.99 -26.04
N GLY A 128 3.62 29.44 -25.33
CA GLY A 128 3.07 30.77 -25.48
C GLY A 128 4.02 31.90 -25.06
N ASP A 129 5.07 31.58 -24.30
CA ASP A 129 6.02 32.52 -23.73
C ASP A 129 7.44 32.30 -24.33
N LEU A 130 7.51 32.44 -25.65
CA LEU A 130 8.72 32.18 -26.47
C LEU A 130 9.99 32.96 -26.05
N PHE A 131 9.87 33.95 -25.17
CA PHE A 131 10.95 34.83 -24.74
C PHE A 131 11.30 34.75 -23.25
N SER A 132 10.57 34.01 -22.45
CA SER A 132 10.90 33.75 -21.04
C SER A 132 11.13 32.24 -20.80
N LYS A 133 12.07 31.91 -19.93
CA LYS A 133 12.14 30.54 -19.35
C LYS A 133 10.98 30.38 -18.37
N ALA A 134 9.76 30.21 -18.89
CA ALA A 134 8.59 30.03 -18.05
C ALA A 134 8.78 28.79 -17.15
N ASP A 135 8.47 28.93 -15.88
CA ASP A 135 8.38 27.79 -14.94
C ASP A 135 7.13 26.96 -15.29
N THR A 136 7.36 25.82 -15.91
CA THR A 136 6.32 24.88 -16.36
C THR A 136 6.04 23.76 -15.34
N THR A 137 6.64 23.81 -14.13
CA THR A 137 6.44 22.79 -13.12
C THR A 137 4.97 22.61 -12.76
N GLY A 138 4.56 21.36 -12.54
CA GLY A 138 3.22 21.04 -12.05
C GLY A 138 3.24 20.52 -10.63
N SER A 139 2.07 20.39 -10.01
CA SER A 139 1.90 19.85 -8.67
C SER A 139 1.07 18.56 -8.68
N VAL A 140 1.34 17.70 -7.69
CA VAL A 140 0.60 16.45 -7.45
C VAL A 140 -0.24 16.62 -6.20
N HIS A 141 -1.55 16.48 -6.32
CA HIS A 141 -2.50 16.61 -5.23
C HIS A 141 -3.01 15.25 -4.81
N LEU A 142 -2.85 14.92 -3.53
CA LEU A 142 -3.15 13.61 -2.99
C LEU A 142 -4.56 13.52 -2.38
N THR A 143 -5.05 12.29 -2.22
CA THR A 143 -6.19 11.96 -1.36
C THR A 143 -5.78 11.84 0.10
N LEU A 144 -4.49 11.56 0.35
CA LEU A 144 -3.93 11.47 1.70
C LEU A 144 -4.06 12.80 2.43
N ARG A 145 -4.35 12.73 3.72
CA ARG A 145 -4.46 13.86 4.64
C ARG A 145 -3.33 13.83 5.65
N ASN A 146 -2.72 14.97 5.87
CA ASN A 146 -1.63 15.10 6.84
C ASN A 146 -2.11 14.88 8.28
N ASP A 147 -3.29 15.42 8.63
CA ASP A 147 -3.90 15.23 9.94
C ASP A 147 -4.13 13.73 10.26
N LEU A 148 -4.64 12.95 9.33
CA LEU A 148 -4.87 11.51 9.51
C LEU A 148 -3.56 10.70 9.52
N GLN A 149 -2.58 11.12 8.75
CA GLN A 149 -1.27 10.47 8.71
C GLN A 149 -0.52 10.63 10.04
N ILE A 150 -0.61 11.81 10.67
CA ILE A 150 -0.11 12.06 12.03
C ILE A 150 -0.80 11.15 13.04
N VAL A 151 -2.13 11.05 12.97
CA VAL A 151 -2.89 10.14 13.86
C VAL A 151 -2.45 8.69 13.65
N ALA A 152 -2.17 8.26 12.41
CA ALA A 152 -1.71 6.90 12.11
C ALA A 152 -0.34 6.62 12.75
N ARG A 153 0.63 7.54 12.58
CA ARG A 153 1.95 7.47 13.22
C ARG A 153 1.84 7.38 14.75
N ASP A 154 1.11 8.33 15.34
CA ASP A 154 1.02 8.48 16.80
C ASP A 154 0.23 7.32 17.44
N ALA A 155 -0.76 6.78 16.72
CA ALA A 155 -1.52 5.62 17.18
C ALA A 155 -0.72 4.32 17.11
N LEU A 156 0.13 4.13 16.09
CA LEU A 156 1.07 3.01 16.03
C LEU A 156 2.12 3.09 17.15
N GLY A 157 2.50 4.31 17.57
CA GLY A 157 3.37 4.52 18.73
C GLY A 157 4.74 3.86 18.59
N GLY A 158 5.36 3.93 17.41
CA GLY A 158 6.68 3.35 17.12
C GLY A 158 6.71 1.83 16.92
N ARG A 159 5.57 1.14 17.02
CA ARG A 159 5.48 -0.31 16.72
C ARG A 159 5.63 -0.55 15.22
N GLU A 160 6.41 -1.58 14.86
CA GLU A 160 6.54 -1.99 13.46
C GLU A 160 5.19 -2.48 12.92
N GLY A 161 4.85 -2.03 11.72
CA GLY A 161 3.60 -2.36 11.06
C GLY A 161 3.04 -1.23 10.21
N SER A 162 1.74 -1.24 9.96
CA SER A 162 1.08 -0.27 9.11
C SER A 162 -0.36 0.02 9.51
N ALA A 163 -0.82 1.19 9.10
CA ALA A 163 -2.20 1.62 9.22
C ALA A 163 -2.66 2.24 7.90
N VAL A 164 -3.78 1.75 7.37
CA VAL A 164 -4.40 2.23 6.13
C VAL A 164 -5.82 2.67 6.42
N VAL A 165 -6.18 3.86 5.92
CA VAL A 165 -7.51 4.46 6.02
C VAL A 165 -8.02 4.76 4.61
N MET A 166 -9.23 4.32 4.28
CA MET A 166 -9.82 4.47 2.94
C MET A 166 -11.25 5.00 3.01
N ASP A 167 -11.66 5.71 1.96
CA ASP A 167 -13.09 5.91 1.65
C ASP A 167 -13.59 4.69 0.85
N PRO A 168 -14.49 3.85 1.41
CA PRO A 168 -14.95 2.63 0.76
C PRO A 168 -15.75 2.90 -0.52
N ARG A 169 -16.34 4.08 -0.68
CA ARG A 169 -17.21 4.45 -1.81
C ARG A 169 -16.41 4.80 -3.07
N THR A 170 -15.19 5.30 -2.89
CA THR A 170 -14.36 5.82 -3.99
C THR A 170 -13.07 5.04 -4.19
N GLY A 171 -12.55 4.38 -3.16
CA GLY A 171 -11.22 3.79 -3.16
C GLY A 171 -10.10 4.76 -2.79
N ALA A 172 -10.42 6.03 -2.52
CA ALA A 172 -9.44 7.01 -2.09
C ALA A 172 -8.75 6.58 -0.79
N VAL A 173 -7.42 6.54 -0.79
CA VAL A 173 -6.63 6.29 0.41
C VAL A 173 -6.42 7.60 1.13
N LEU A 174 -6.90 7.70 2.37
CA LEU A 174 -6.91 8.93 3.18
C LEU A 174 -5.72 9.03 4.13
N ALA A 175 -5.19 7.89 4.56
CA ALA A 175 -3.92 7.76 5.26
C ALA A 175 -3.32 6.37 4.97
N MET A 176 -2.00 6.33 4.84
CA MET A 176 -1.25 5.09 4.64
C MET A 176 0.13 5.24 5.26
N TYR A 177 0.26 4.82 6.51
CA TYR A 177 1.50 4.93 7.27
C TYR A 177 2.15 3.57 7.46
N SER A 178 3.45 3.52 7.21
CA SER A 178 4.32 2.35 7.43
C SER A 178 5.39 2.68 8.46
N ASN A 179 5.67 1.76 9.36
CA ASN A 179 6.78 1.83 10.32
C ASN A 179 7.55 0.49 10.32
N PRO A 180 8.89 0.49 10.15
CA PRO A 180 9.78 1.64 10.13
C PRO A 180 9.63 2.50 8.88
N THR A 181 10.12 3.74 8.99
CA THR A 181 10.19 4.73 7.93
C THR A 181 11.56 5.43 7.99
N TYR A 182 11.81 6.42 7.16
CA TYR A 182 13.10 7.13 7.07
C TYR A 182 12.88 8.62 6.76
N ASP A 183 13.86 9.47 7.06
CA ASP A 183 13.83 10.87 6.64
C ASP A 183 14.38 11.01 5.22
N PRO A 184 13.54 11.36 4.22
CA PRO A 184 13.96 11.52 2.84
C PRO A 184 14.88 12.73 2.62
N ASN A 185 14.90 13.72 3.52
CA ASN A 185 15.80 14.87 3.44
C ASN A 185 17.28 14.45 3.52
N LEU A 186 17.59 13.45 4.33
CA LEU A 186 18.96 12.93 4.44
C LEU A 186 19.44 12.28 3.14
N VAL A 187 18.53 11.61 2.41
CA VAL A 187 18.81 10.98 1.11
C VAL A 187 18.84 12.04 -0.02
N ALA A 188 18.00 13.07 0.07
CA ALA A 188 17.95 14.17 -0.90
C ALA A 188 19.05 15.22 -0.69
N SER A 189 19.97 15.01 0.24
CA SER A 189 21.08 15.90 0.53
C SER A 189 21.96 16.14 -0.71
N HIS A 190 22.39 17.39 -0.93
CA HIS A 190 23.39 17.72 -1.95
C HIS A 190 24.79 17.17 -1.64
N SER A 191 25.05 16.80 -0.38
CA SER A 191 26.24 16.04 0.01
C SER A 191 26.11 14.59 -0.45
N GLY A 192 26.83 14.22 -1.52
CA GLY A 192 26.83 12.85 -2.03
C GLY A 192 27.27 11.81 -0.99
N ASN A 193 28.19 12.18 -0.09
CA ASN A 193 28.61 11.31 1.02
C ASN A 193 27.44 11.06 1.99
N THR A 194 26.75 12.11 2.42
CA THR A 194 25.59 12.00 3.34
C THR A 194 24.49 11.15 2.73
N ALA A 195 24.14 11.39 1.47
CA ALA A 195 23.12 10.62 0.75
C ALA A 195 23.50 9.14 0.63
N SER A 196 24.75 8.85 0.23
CA SER A 196 25.26 7.49 0.05
C SER A 196 25.33 6.72 1.38
N GLU A 197 25.87 7.34 2.42
CA GLU A 197 25.95 6.72 3.75
C GLU A 197 24.56 6.45 4.32
N THR A 198 23.63 7.39 4.16
CA THR A 198 22.24 7.24 4.60
C THR A 198 21.57 6.08 3.88
N LEU A 199 21.64 6.04 2.54
CA LEU A 199 21.06 4.94 1.76
C LEU A 199 21.66 3.59 2.13
N THR A 200 22.98 3.52 2.30
CA THR A 200 23.65 2.29 2.72
C THR A 200 23.16 1.81 4.09
N LYS A 201 22.98 2.72 5.05
CA LYS A 201 22.41 2.39 6.37
C LYS A 201 20.98 1.86 6.26
N LEU A 202 20.14 2.54 5.47
CA LEU A 202 18.73 2.15 5.26
C LEU A 202 18.59 0.81 4.54
N GLN A 203 19.45 0.52 3.55
CA GLN A 203 19.48 -0.75 2.82
C GLN A 203 19.92 -1.92 3.69
N ASN A 204 20.84 -1.68 4.63
CA ASN A 204 21.35 -2.69 5.55
C ASN A 204 20.55 -2.82 6.86
N ASP A 205 19.55 -1.96 7.09
CA ASP A 205 18.66 -2.07 8.26
C ASP A 205 17.76 -3.31 8.11
N PRO A 206 17.85 -4.32 9.01
CA PRO A 206 17.04 -5.53 8.92
C PRO A 206 15.54 -5.29 9.04
N ARG A 207 15.11 -4.11 9.49
CA ARG A 207 13.70 -3.71 9.56
C ARG A 207 13.18 -3.19 8.21
N GLN A 208 14.07 -2.99 7.22
CA GLN A 208 13.75 -2.60 5.84
C GLN A 208 12.93 -1.30 5.70
N PRO A 209 13.38 -0.15 6.23
CA PRO A 209 12.60 1.09 6.26
C PRO A 209 12.30 1.67 4.87
N LEU A 210 13.04 1.28 3.84
CA LEU A 210 12.78 1.66 2.44
C LEU A 210 11.57 0.92 1.83
N LEU A 211 11.10 -0.15 2.48
CA LEU A 211 9.98 -0.95 2.02
C LEU A 211 8.69 -0.52 2.75
N ALA A 212 7.68 -0.11 2.00
CA ALA A 212 6.41 0.32 2.57
C ALA A 212 5.58 -0.88 3.05
N ASN A 213 5.58 -1.16 4.34
CA ASN A 213 4.81 -2.25 4.96
C ASN A 213 3.32 -2.24 4.57
N ALA A 214 2.76 -1.06 4.26
CA ALA A 214 1.35 -0.91 3.97
C ALA A 214 0.95 -1.53 2.62
N TYR A 215 1.83 -1.55 1.61
CA TYR A 215 1.45 -2.01 0.26
C TYR A 215 2.54 -2.80 -0.49
N GLN A 216 3.78 -2.84 -0.01
CA GLN A 216 4.89 -3.55 -0.66
C GLN A 216 5.25 -4.88 0.02
N GLU A 217 4.74 -5.13 1.20
CA GLU A 217 4.97 -6.37 1.95
C GLU A 217 3.69 -7.15 2.22
N ARG A 218 3.85 -8.44 2.47
CA ARG A 218 2.79 -9.40 2.76
C ARG A 218 2.97 -10.01 4.13
N TYR A 219 1.85 -10.23 4.82
CA TYR A 219 1.84 -10.78 6.16
C TYR A 219 0.72 -11.79 6.33
N MET A 220 0.92 -12.80 7.16
CA MET A 220 -0.11 -13.75 7.52
C MET A 220 -1.28 -13.02 8.19
N PRO A 221 -2.53 -13.14 7.70
CA PRO A 221 -3.67 -12.35 8.16
C PRO A 221 -4.28 -12.85 9.46
N GLY A 222 -4.11 -14.13 9.78
CA GLY A 222 -4.85 -14.78 10.84
C GLY A 222 -6.37 -14.63 10.66
N SER A 223 -7.09 -14.52 11.75
CA SER A 223 -8.56 -14.54 11.76
C SER A 223 -9.26 -13.40 10.99
N THR A 224 -8.54 -12.38 10.47
CA THR A 224 -9.17 -11.42 9.55
C THR A 224 -9.58 -12.08 8.23
N PHE A 225 -8.87 -13.13 7.82
CA PHE A 225 -9.19 -13.93 6.63
C PHE A 225 -10.57 -14.63 6.71
N LYS A 226 -11.11 -14.84 7.91
CA LYS A 226 -12.44 -15.45 8.10
C LYS A 226 -13.57 -14.65 7.43
N VAL A 227 -13.35 -13.36 7.14
CA VAL A 227 -14.29 -12.56 6.32
C VAL A 227 -14.41 -13.16 4.92
N LEU A 228 -13.29 -13.53 4.29
CA LEU A 228 -13.28 -14.15 2.96
C LEU A 228 -13.91 -15.55 3.02
N THR A 229 -13.52 -16.36 3.98
CA THR A 229 -14.08 -17.73 4.14
C THR A 229 -15.59 -17.68 4.37
N THR A 230 -16.08 -16.71 5.18
CA THR A 230 -17.52 -16.51 5.39
C THR A 230 -18.19 -16.06 4.08
N THR A 231 -17.60 -15.14 3.35
CA THR A 231 -18.10 -14.71 2.03
C THR A 231 -18.29 -15.92 1.12
N ILE A 232 -17.24 -16.71 0.94
CA ILE A 232 -17.25 -17.86 0.03
C ILE A 232 -18.30 -18.89 0.45
N ALA A 233 -18.41 -19.16 1.74
CA ALA A 233 -19.38 -20.11 2.27
C ALA A 233 -20.84 -19.65 2.07
N LEU A 234 -21.12 -18.35 2.25
CA LEU A 234 -22.44 -17.76 2.00
C LEU A 234 -22.78 -17.77 0.50
N GLU A 235 -21.83 -17.34 -0.35
CA GLU A 235 -22.00 -17.28 -1.82
C GLU A 235 -22.14 -18.68 -2.47
N THR A 236 -21.55 -19.70 -1.87
CA THR A 236 -21.66 -21.09 -2.34
C THR A 236 -22.80 -21.86 -1.68
N GLY A 237 -23.49 -21.27 -0.70
CA GLY A 237 -24.57 -21.92 0.03
C GLY A 237 -24.13 -23.04 0.98
N VAL A 238 -22.82 -23.17 1.24
CA VAL A 238 -22.28 -24.20 2.17
C VAL A 238 -22.79 -23.98 3.59
N PHE A 239 -22.98 -22.74 4.01
CA PHE A 239 -23.73 -22.41 5.22
C PHE A 239 -24.51 -21.07 5.08
N ASN A 240 -25.37 -20.81 6.04
CA ASN A 240 -26.16 -19.59 6.16
C ASN A 240 -26.20 -19.14 7.64
N MET A 241 -26.97 -18.10 7.95
CA MET A 241 -27.09 -17.55 9.32
C MET A 241 -27.63 -18.55 10.34
N GLN A 242 -28.38 -19.54 9.91
CA GLN A 242 -28.99 -20.58 10.76
C GLN A 242 -28.09 -21.82 10.93
N SER A 243 -26.96 -21.87 10.22
CA SER A 243 -26.01 -22.99 10.32
C SER A 243 -25.44 -23.11 11.73
N LEU A 244 -25.45 -24.35 12.26
CA LEU A 244 -24.96 -24.68 13.60
C LEU A 244 -23.64 -25.45 13.52
N PHE A 245 -22.71 -25.05 14.35
CA PHE A 245 -21.38 -25.63 14.47
C PHE A 245 -21.22 -26.26 15.85
N LYS A 246 -20.69 -27.49 15.85
CA LYS A 246 -20.48 -28.24 17.09
C LYS A 246 -19.47 -27.52 18.01
N ASP A 247 -19.77 -27.59 19.32
CA ASP A 247 -18.80 -27.14 20.34
C ASP A 247 -17.64 -28.11 20.43
N GLU A 248 -16.48 -27.69 19.91
CA GLU A 248 -15.26 -28.50 19.86
C GLU A 248 -14.05 -27.75 20.41
N ARG A 249 -13.20 -28.50 21.13
CA ARG A 249 -11.90 -28.01 21.62
C ARG A 249 -10.78 -28.29 20.61
N SER A 250 -10.88 -29.44 19.96
CA SER A 250 -9.93 -29.90 18.95
C SER A 250 -10.67 -30.69 17.87
N TRP A 251 -10.17 -30.63 16.66
CA TRP A 251 -10.65 -31.37 15.50
C TRP A 251 -9.47 -31.94 14.74
N LEU A 252 -9.59 -33.16 14.24
CA LEU A 252 -8.57 -33.81 13.44
C LEU A 252 -8.89 -33.60 11.96
N PRO A 253 -8.13 -32.77 11.23
CA PRO A 253 -8.31 -32.57 9.79
C PRO A 253 -8.11 -33.90 9.03
N PRO A 254 -8.75 -34.06 7.86
CA PRO A 254 -8.59 -35.27 7.05
C PRO A 254 -7.10 -35.53 6.72
N ASN A 255 -6.74 -36.82 6.70
CA ASN A 255 -5.41 -37.31 6.36
C ASN A 255 -4.25 -36.78 7.25
N THR A 256 -4.54 -36.38 8.48
CA THR A 256 -3.49 -35.94 9.44
C THR A 256 -3.65 -36.61 10.80
N LYS A 257 -2.53 -36.71 11.56
CA LYS A 257 -2.51 -37.15 12.95
C LYS A 257 -2.39 -35.97 13.93
N LYS A 258 -2.26 -34.75 13.42
CA LYS A 258 -2.10 -33.55 14.25
C LYS A 258 -3.45 -32.82 14.42
N PRO A 259 -4.01 -32.77 15.64
CA PRO A 259 -5.27 -32.08 15.85
C PRO A 259 -5.09 -30.54 15.75
N LEU A 260 -6.09 -29.90 15.14
CA LEU A 260 -6.22 -28.45 15.08
C LEU A 260 -7.03 -27.98 16.30
N ARG A 261 -6.68 -26.82 16.86
CA ARG A 261 -7.31 -26.27 18.07
C ARG A 261 -7.76 -24.82 17.89
N ASN A 262 -8.73 -24.43 18.70
CA ASN A 262 -9.12 -23.04 18.82
C ASN A 262 -8.05 -22.25 19.61
N TYR A 263 -7.98 -20.93 19.37
CA TYR A 263 -7.04 -20.05 20.08
C TYR A 263 -7.23 -20.17 21.60
N GLY A 264 -6.13 -20.33 22.31
CA GLY A 264 -6.12 -20.52 23.75
C GLY A 264 -6.73 -21.87 24.19
N ASN A 265 -6.83 -22.86 23.32
CA ASN A 265 -7.35 -24.22 23.59
C ASN A 265 -8.81 -24.20 24.14
N LYS A 266 -9.63 -23.24 23.71
CA LYS A 266 -11.02 -23.06 24.17
C LYS A 266 -11.99 -23.94 23.39
N VAL A 267 -13.07 -24.36 24.04
CA VAL A 267 -14.26 -24.94 23.38
C VAL A 267 -14.97 -23.82 22.60
N CYS A 268 -15.33 -24.06 21.35
CA CYS A 268 -15.94 -23.05 20.50
C CYS A 268 -16.81 -23.69 19.42
N GLY A 269 -18.06 -23.23 19.34
CA GLY A 269 -19.11 -23.62 18.40
C GLY A 269 -20.28 -22.65 18.51
N GLY A 270 -21.48 -23.08 18.15
CA GLY A 270 -22.70 -22.28 18.13
C GLY A 270 -23.18 -21.95 16.72
N ASP A 271 -23.98 -20.91 16.57
CA ASP A 271 -24.39 -20.41 15.24
C ASP A 271 -23.29 -19.62 14.55
N LEU A 272 -23.53 -19.20 13.30
CA LEU A 272 -22.57 -18.43 12.52
C LEU A 272 -22.17 -17.13 13.24
N ALA A 273 -23.12 -16.43 13.87
CA ALA A 273 -22.85 -15.17 14.57
C ALA A 273 -21.93 -15.43 15.78
N GLU A 274 -22.15 -16.47 16.52
CA GLU A 274 -21.34 -16.85 17.68
C GLU A 274 -19.93 -17.23 17.30
N ILE A 275 -19.73 -18.11 16.30
CA ILE A 275 -18.40 -18.55 15.88
C ILE A 275 -17.60 -17.40 15.26
N PHE A 276 -18.25 -16.48 14.53
CA PHE A 276 -17.61 -15.32 13.93
C PHE A 276 -17.21 -14.29 15.00
N ARG A 277 -18.12 -13.99 15.93
CA ARG A 277 -17.95 -13.05 17.05
C ARG A 277 -16.82 -13.48 17.99
N ARG A 278 -16.78 -14.77 18.35
CA ARG A 278 -15.72 -15.37 19.18
C ARG A 278 -14.45 -15.69 18.40
N SER A 279 -14.53 -15.65 17.08
CA SER A 279 -13.42 -15.96 16.19
C SER A 279 -12.89 -17.39 16.33
N CYS A 280 -13.80 -18.40 16.41
CA CYS A 280 -13.45 -19.82 16.47
C CYS A 280 -12.56 -20.22 15.27
N ASN A 281 -11.63 -21.16 15.45
CA ASN A 281 -10.79 -21.66 14.34
C ASN A 281 -11.38 -22.92 13.70
N ILE A 282 -11.82 -23.86 14.53
CA ILE A 282 -12.29 -25.20 14.08
C ILE A 282 -13.45 -25.08 13.09
N PRO A 283 -14.54 -24.34 13.37
CA PRO A 283 -15.63 -24.19 12.41
C PRO A 283 -15.18 -23.66 11.05
N PHE A 284 -14.27 -22.67 11.01
CA PHE A 284 -13.74 -22.12 9.75
C PHE A 284 -12.80 -23.07 9.02
N ALA A 285 -12.06 -23.89 9.75
CA ALA A 285 -11.24 -24.96 9.17
C ALA A 285 -12.13 -26.04 8.52
N GLN A 286 -13.19 -26.46 9.20
CA GLN A 286 -14.19 -27.41 8.69
C GLN A 286 -14.91 -26.85 7.47
N THR A 287 -15.32 -25.58 7.54
CA THR A 287 -15.97 -24.86 6.43
C THR A 287 -15.09 -24.86 5.17
N ALA A 288 -13.81 -24.51 5.29
CA ALA A 288 -12.91 -24.49 4.14
C ALA A 288 -12.77 -25.89 3.48
N VAL A 289 -12.70 -26.94 4.31
CA VAL A 289 -12.68 -28.33 3.79
C VAL A 289 -14.01 -28.70 3.12
N THR A 290 -15.14 -28.27 3.67
CA THR A 290 -16.47 -28.52 3.10
C THR A 290 -16.69 -27.75 1.79
N ILE A 291 -16.23 -26.52 1.68
CA ILE A 291 -16.23 -25.73 0.43
C ILE A 291 -15.38 -26.45 -0.63
N GLY A 292 -14.27 -27.01 -0.22
CA GLY A 292 -13.32 -27.71 -1.10
C GLY A 292 -12.33 -26.80 -1.80
N PRO A 293 -11.25 -27.37 -2.35
CA PRO A 293 -10.12 -26.64 -2.92
C PRO A 293 -10.49 -25.65 -4.03
N ASP A 294 -11.25 -26.12 -5.04
CA ASP A 294 -11.57 -25.32 -6.21
C ASP A 294 -12.39 -24.08 -5.87
N LEU A 295 -13.46 -24.23 -5.08
CA LEU A 295 -14.33 -23.12 -4.70
C LEU A 295 -13.62 -22.15 -3.75
N MET A 296 -12.76 -22.66 -2.84
CA MET A 296 -11.96 -21.79 -1.96
C MET A 296 -10.96 -20.95 -2.75
N VAL A 297 -10.16 -21.55 -3.63
CA VAL A 297 -9.17 -20.81 -4.44
C VAL A 297 -9.88 -19.81 -5.37
N ASN A 298 -10.90 -20.26 -6.09
CA ASN A 298 -11.65 -19.38 -7.00
C ASN A 298 -12.35 -18.26 -6.25
N GLY A 299 -12.92 -18.54 -5.07
CA GLY A 299 -13.57 -17.54 -4.22
C GLY A 299 -12.59 -16.49 -3.71
N VAL A 300 -11.40 -16.89 -3.28
CA VAL A 300 -10.34 -15.97 -2.84
C VAL A 300 -9.83 -15.13 -4.02
N ASN A 301 -9.67 -15.71 -5.20
CA ASN A 301 -9.21 -15.00 -6.41
C ASN A 301 -10.21 -13.92 -6.88
N LYS A 302 -11.51 -14.08 -6.60
CA LYS A 302 -12.51 -13.00 -6.85
C LYS A 302 -12.18 -11.71 -6.09
N PHE A 303 -11.47 -11.79 -4.95
CA PHE A 303 -10.98 -10.62 -4.23
C PHE A 303 -9.70 -10.03 -4.81
N GLY A 304 -9.10 -10.61 -5.86
CA GLY A 304 -7.85 -10.14 -6.48
C GLY A 304 -6.59 -10.71 -5.84
N PHE A 305 -6.69 -11.84 -5.16
CA PHE A 305 -5.50 -12.58 -4.76
C PHE A 305 -4.76 -13.09 -5.99
N GLU A 306 -3.43 -13.26 -5.86
CA GLU A 306 -2.48 -13.59 -6.93
C GLU A 306 -2.38 -12.51 -8.04
N GLU A 307 -3.12 -11.42 -7.93
CA GLU A 307 -3.08 -10.29 -8.87
C GLU A 307 -2.39 -9.08 -8.23
N ALA A 308 -1.63 -8.32 -9.03
CA ALA A 308 -1.11 -7.03 -8.59
C ALA A 308 -2.28 -6.05 -8.34
N ILE A 309 -2.28 -5.40 -7.19
CA ILE A 309 -3.26 -4.36 -6.88
C ILE A 309 -3.03 -3.20 -7.86
N PRO A 310 -4.07 -2.75 -8.62
CA PRO A 310 -3.92 -1.60 -9.51
C PRO A 310 -3.85 -0.31 -8.70
N PHE A 311 -2.63 0.09 -8.38
CA PHE A 311 -2.33 1.20 -7.48
C PHE A 311 -1.40 2.20 -8.15
N ASP A 312 -1.56 3.47 -7.84
CA ASP A 312 -0.79 4.57 -8.43
C ASP A 312 0.61 4.76 -7.83
N LEU A 313 0.99 3.93 -6.85
CA LEU A 313 2.36 3.82 -6.36
C LEU A 313 3.05 2.55 -6.90
N PRO A 314 4.35 2.61 -7.22
CA PRO A 314 5.08 1.47 -7.79
C PRO A 314 5.44 0.41 -6.75
N GLY A 315 5.67 -0.81 -7.20
CA GLY A 315 6.21 -1.91 -6.39
C GLY A 315 5.20 -2.52 -5.42
N GLY A 316 3.90 -2.36 -5.64
CA GLY A 316 2.87 -3.00 -4.84
C GLY A 316 2.97 -4.53 -4.89
N ALA A 317 2.85 -5.18 -3.74
CA ALA A 317 2.83 -6.64 -3.64
C ALA A 317 1.42 -7.18 -3.91
N ALA A 318 1.33 -8.40 -4.48
CA ALA A 318 0.07 -9.14 -4.56
C ALA A 318 -0.16 -9.97 -3.30
N SER A 319 -1.37 -10.01 -2.76
CA SER A 319 -1.74 -10.99 -1.73
C SER A 319 -1.78 -12.39 -2.33
N THR A 320 -1.48 -13.41 -1.54
CA THR A 320 -1.48 -14.80 -2.01
C THR A 320 -2.27 -15.72 -1.08
N PHE A 321 -3.04 -16.63 -1.66
CA PHE A 321 -3.65 -17.72 -0.91
C PHE A 321 -2.62 -18.81 -0.60
N GLY A 322 -1.52 -18.86 -1.38
CA GLY A 322 -0.38 -19.71 -1.10
C GLY A 322 -0.52 -21.17 -1.54
N GLY A 323 -1.28 -21.40 -2.59
CA GLY A 323 -1.42 -22.71 -3.23
C GLY A 323 -2.49 -22.74 -4.31
N HIS A 324 -2.38 -23.72 -5.21
CA HIS A 324 -3.37 -24.02 -6.23
C HIS A 324 -4.33 -25.14 -5.77
N PRO A 325 -5.49 -25.34 -6.41
CA PRO A 325 -6.45 -26.38 -5.99
C PRO A 325 -5.82 -27.77 -5.82
N VAL A 326 -4.90 -28.17 -6.70
CA VAL A 326 -4.22 -29.47 -6.64
C VAL A 326 -3.40 -29.67 -5.37
N ASP A 327 -2.78 -28.60 -4.85
CA ASP A 327 -1.99 -28.65 -3.59
C ASP A 327 -2.89 -28.96 -2.41
N PHE A 328 -4.10 -28.42 -2.40
CA PHE A 328 -5.09 -28.59 -1.34
C PHE A 328 -5.85 -29.92 -1.43
N VAL A 329 -6.07 -30.46 -2.65
CA VAL A 329 -6.60 -31.83 -2.83
C VAL A 329 -5.69 -32.85 -2.15
N ASN A 330 -4.38 -32.66 -2.30
CA ASN A 330 -3.37 -33.52 -1.67
C ASN A 330 -3.20 -33.25 -0.16
N SER A 331 -3.63 -32.08 0.34
CA SER A 331 -3.52 -31.70 1.74
C SER A 331 -4.72 -30.89 2.22
N LEU A 332 -5.85 -31.57 2.50
CA LEU A 332 -7.02 -30.93 3.10
C LEU A 332 -6.72 -30.32 4.48
N ALA A 333 -5.72 -30.82 5.18
CA ALA A 333 -5.25 -30.21 6.42
C ALA A 333 -4.63 -28.82 6.19
N LEU A 334 -3.95 -28.60 5.07
CA LEU A 334 -3.43 -27.28 4.68
C LEU A 334 -4.60 -26.36 4.32
N LEU A 335 -5.58 -26.81 3.54
CA LEU A 335 -6.78 -26.05 3.23
C LEU A 335 -7.54 -25.62 4.49
N ALA A 336 -7.67 -26.54 5.46
CA ALA A 336 -8.29 -26.26 6.76
C ALA A 336 -7.62 -25.10 7.48
N ILE A 337 -6.28 -25.08 7.51
CA ILE A 337 -5.50 -24.01 8.14
C ILE A 337 -5.66 -22.69 7.40
N HIS A 338 -5.69 -22.72 6.05
CA HIS A 338 -5.94 -21.56 5.20
C HIS A 338 -7.32 -20.95 5.44
N GLY A 339 -8.34 -21.76 5.75
CA GLY A 339 -9.70 -21.29 6.04
C GLY A 339 -9.83 -20.28 7.18
N PHE A 340 -8.84 -20.17 8.06
CA PHE A 340 -8.80 -19.14 9.10
C PHE A 340 -7.55 -18.25 9.04
N GLY A 341 -6.88 -18.21 7.87
CA GLY A 341 -5.80 -17.26 7.55
C GLY A 341 -4.45 -17.59 8.17
N GLN A 342 -4.14 -18.89 8.29
CA GLN A 342 -2.85 -19.41 8.74
C GLN A 342 -2.18 -20.18 7.58
N GLY A 343 -1.04 -20.81 7.84
CA GLY A 343 -0.29 -21.54 6.80
C GLY A 343 0.49 -20.61 5.89
N SER A 344 0.35 -20.75 4.58
CA SER A 344 1.05 -19.93 3.57
C SER A 344 0.23 -18.73 3.06
N VAL A 345 -0.98 -18.50 3.60
CA VAL A 345 -1.76 -17.30 3.26
C VAL A 345 -1.03 -16.04 3.68
N GLN A 346 -0.85 -15.10 2.76
CA GLN A 346 -0.23 -13.81 3.03
C GLN A 346 -1.00 -12.67 2.35
N VAL A 347 -1.26 -11.62 3.09
CA VAL A 347 -2.03 -10.46 2.62
C VAL A 347 -1.25 -9.17 2.77
N VAL A 348 -1.46 -8.28 1.83
CA VAL A 348 -0.98 -6.90 1.86
C VAL A 348 -1.92 -6.08 2.75
N PRO A 349 -1.45 -5.23 3.68
CA PRO A 349 -2.31 -4.42 4.54
C PRO A 349 -3.29 -3.51 3.78
N LEU A 350 -2.86 -2.90 2.68
CA LEU A 350 -3.74 -2.14 1.78
C LEU A 350 -4.89 -3.04 1.26
N HIS A 351 -4.57 -4.26 0.83
CA HIS A 351 -5.59 -5.20 0.34
C HIS A 351 -6.60 -5.56 1.45
N MET A 352 -6.14 -5.70 2.69
CA MET A 352 -7.04 -5.94 3.82
C MET A 352 -7.96 -4.73 4.10
N ALA A 353 -7.48 -3.49 3.89
CA ALA A 353 -8.33 -2.30 3.95
C ALA A 353 -9.35 -2.27 2.79
N MET A 354 -8.94 -2.70 1.59
CA MET A 354 -9.85 -2.86 0.44
C MET A 354 -10.93 -3.92 0.69
N ILE A 355 -10.59 -5.04 1.35
CA ILE A 355 -11.56 -6.08 1.72
C ILE A 355 -12.57 -5.53 2.74
N ALA A 356 -12.12 -4.77 3.75
CA ALA A 356 -13.02 -4.06 4.68
C ALA A 356 -13.93 -3.08 3.93
N SER A 357 -13.35 -2.32 2.99
CA SER A 357 -14.06 -1.37 2.13
C SER A 357 -15.08 -2.07 1.24
N THR A 358 -14.79 -3.27 0.76
CA THR A 358 -15.70 -4.07 -0.07
C THR A 358 -16.97 -4.46 0.69
N VAL A 359 -16.83 -4.92 1.93
CA VAL A 359 -17.98 -5.19 2.79
C VAL A 359 -18.77 -3.92 3.05
N ALA A 360 -18.08 -2.82 3.37
CA ALA A 360 -18.67 -1.50 3.61
C ALA A 360 -19.39 -0.93 2.37
N ASN A 361 -18.95 -1.27 1.17
CA ASN A 361 -19.48 -0.76 -0.11
C ASN A 361 -20.40 -1.75 -0.83
N GLY A 362 -21.12 -2.58 -0.08
CA GLY A 362 -22.13 -3.49 -0.64
C GLY A 362 -21.56 -4.50 -1.63
N GLY A 363 -20.33 -4.98 -1.42
CA GLY A 363 -19.68 -5.99 -2.23
C GLY A 363 -18.81 -5.46 -3.37
N LYS A 364 -18.75 -4.16 -3.59
CA LYS A 364 -17.93 -3.53 -4.64
C LYS A 364 -16.56 -3.14 -4.09
N MET A 365 -15.51 -3.71 -4.64
CA MET A 365 -14.12 -3.35 -4.33
C MET A 365 -13.65 -2.26 -5.29
N MET A 366 -13.43 -1.08 -4.76
CA MET A 366 -12.92 0.06 -5.55
C MET A 366 -11.42 -0.08 -5.77
N GLN A 367 -10.93 0.39 -6.91
CA GLN A 367 -9.50 0.55 -7.17
C GLN A 367 -8.93 1.58 -6.19
N PRO A 368 -7.85 1.25 -5.44
CA PRO A 368 -7.24 2.20 -4.52
C PRO A 368 -6.40 3.23 -5.28
N TYR A 369 -6.34 4.47 -4.77
CA TYR A 369 -5.49 5.53 -5.30
C TYR A 369 -5.11 6.53 -4.21
N VAL A 370 -3.93 7.14 -4.37
CA VAL A 370 -3.43 8.23 -3.50
C VAL A 370 -3.36 9.57 -4.21
N VAL A 371 -3.36 9.60 -5.55
CA VAL A 371 -3.33 10.85 -6.33
C VAL A 371 -4.73 11.23 -6.76
N ALA A 372 -5.22 12.36 -6.24
CA ALA A 372 -6.53 12.90 -6.61
C ALA A 372 -6.50 13.60 -7.98
N ASN A 373 -5.49 14.44 -8.20
CA ASN A 373 -5.29 15.15 -9.46
C ASN A 373 -3.86 15.67 -9.59
N THR A 374 -3.49 16.04 -10.82
CA THR A 374 -2.28 16.82 -11.12
C THR A 374 -2.68 18.19 -11.65
N ARG A 375 -1.89 19.21 -11.36
CA ARG A 375 -2.16 20.58 -11.78
C ARG A 375 -0.94 21.20 -12.45
N ALA A 376 -1.18 22.02 -13.46
CA ALA A 376 -0.18 22.90 -14.04
C ALA A 376 0.22 24.01 -13.05
N ARG A 377 1.27 24.75 -13.37
CA ARG A 377 1.72 25.92 -12.59
C ARG A 377 0.63 26.97 -12.43
N SER A 378 -0.21 27.13 -13.44
CA SER A 378 -1.40 28.02 -13.44
C SER A 378 -2.47 27.61 -12.41
N GLY A 379 -2.40 26.40 -11.85
CA GLY A 379 -3.45 25.79 -11.02
C GLY A 379 -4.49 25.00 -11.82
N THR A 380 -4.42 25.01 -13.14
CA THR A 380 -5.33 24.25 -14.02
C THR A 380 -5.14 22.75 -13.78
N VAL A 381 -6.24 22.02 -13.62
CA VAL A 381 -6.23 20.56 -13.47
C VAL A 381 -5.86 19.92 -14.82
N MET A 382 -4.76 19.18 -14.86
CA MET A 382 -4.29 18.45 -16.05
C MET A 382 -4.86 17.04 -16.11
N SER A 383 -4.94 16.37 -14.99
CA SER A 383 -5.58 15.06 -14.86
C SER A 383 -6.26 14.93 -13.51
N ALA A 384 -7.34 14.15 -13.44
CA ALA A 384 -8.04 13.82 -12.20
C ALA A 384 -8.37 12.33 -12.18
N THR A 385 -8.17 11.69 -11.01
CA THR A 385 -8.52 10.29 -10.82
C THR A 385 -10.03 10.14 -10.73
N THR A 386 -10.60 9.28 -11.58
CA THR A 386 -12.00 8.89 -11.51
C THR A 386 -12.12 7.58 -10.72
N PRO A 387 -12.92 7.53 -9.64
CA PRO A 387 -13.16 6.30 -8.92
C PRO A 387 -13.72 5.20 -9.81
N THR A 388 -13.08 4.02 -9.80
CA THR A 388 -13.48 2.86 -10.59
C THR A 388 -13.63 1.62 -9.70
N VAL A 389 -14.57 0.74 -10.07
CA VAL A 389 -14.71 -0.57 -9.43
C VAL A 389 -13.64 -1.51 -10.02
N TRP A 390 -12.83 -2.09 -9.16
CA TRP A 390 -11.84 -3.10 -9.56
C TRP A 390 -12.45 -4.51 -9.62
N LYS A 391 -13.18 -4.91 -8.57
CA LYS A 391 -13.78 -6.26 -8.44
C LYS A 391 -15.17 -6.17 -7.79
N THR A 392 -15.97 -7.20 -7.96
CA THR A 392 -17.25 -7.37 -7.24
C THR A 392 -17.29 -8.79 -6.68
N PRO A 393 -16.54 -9.07 -5.59
CA PRO A 393 -16.34 -10.43 -5.07
C PRO A 393 -17.52 -11.00 -4.28
N MET A 394 -18.52 -10.20 -3.94
CA MET A 394 -19.70 -10.67 -3.18
C MET A 394 -20.96 -9.90 -3.56
N PHE A 395 -22.12 -10.51 -3.33
CA PHE A 395 -23.41 -9.87 -3.48
C PHE A 395 -23.71 -8.87 -2.33
N PRO A 396 -24.60 -7.89 -2.55
CA PRO A 396 -24.96 -6.92 -1.51
C PRO A 396 -25.54 -7.58 -0.25
N GLU A 397 -26.29 -8.66 -0.39
CA GLU A 397 -26.90 -9.42 0.71
C GLU A 397 -25.82 -10.08 1.58
N THR A 398 -24.77 -10.61 0.95
CA THR A 398 -23.60 -11.18 1.65
C THR A 398 -22.85 -10.08 2.40
N ALA A 399 -22.66 -8.91 1.78
CA ALA A 399 -22.03 -7.75 2.42
C ALA A 399 -22.85 -7.25 3.63
N ALA A 400 -24.17 -7.21 3.53
CA ALA A 400 -25.07 -6.84 4.62
C ALA A 400 -24.98 -7.87 5.78
N THR A 401 -24.98 -9.16 5.47
CA THR A 401 -24.79 -10.24 6.46
C THR A 401 -23.45 -10.12 7.17
N LEU A 402 -22.37 -9.92 6.43
CA LEU A 402 -21.03 -9.70 6.99
C LEU A 402 -20.98 -8.44 7.87
N THR A 403 -21.66 -7.37 7.49
CA THR A 403 -21.75 -6.16 8.31
C THR A 403 -22.36 -6.47 9.67
N GLN A 404 -23.46 -7.24 9.72
CA GLN A 404 -24.09 -7.66 10.98
C GLN A 404 -23.14 -8.52 11.83
N LEU A 405 -22.48 -9.51 11.22
CA LEU A 405 -21.49 -10.36 11.89
C LEU A 405 -20.33 -9.54 12.46
N MET A 406 -19.80 -8.61 11.68
CA MET A 406 -18.71 -7.73 12.08
C MET A 406 -19.12 -6.71 13.16
N MET A 407 -20.37 -6.24 13.19
CA MET A 407 -20.91 -5.45 14.31
C MET A 407 -20.92 -6.27 15.61
N GLY A 408 -21.30 -7.54 15.55
CA GLY A 408 -21.25 -8.45 16.70
C GLY A 408 -19.87 -8.60 17.31
N VAL A 409 -18.80 -8.54 16.49
CA VAL A 409 -17.40 -8.57 16.96
C VAL A 409 -17.07 -7.34 17.82
N VAL A 410 -17.63 -6.17 17.47
CA VAL A 410 -17.44 -4.91 18.22
C VAL A 410 -18.32 -4.87 19.47
N GLN A 411 -19.56 -5.30 19.38
CA GLN A 411 -20.54 -5.24 20.48
C GLN A 411 -20.16 -6.16 21.64
N ASN A 412 -19.97 -7.45 21.36
CA ASN A 412 -19.78 -8.49 22.37
C ASN A 412 -18.66 -9.49 22.03
N GLY A 413 -17.81 -9.15 21.05
CA GLY A 413 -16.78 -10.05 20.53
C GLY A 413 -15.35 -9.62 20.85
N THR A 414 -14.43 -10.04 19.98
CA THR A 414 -12.99 -9.87 20.18
C THR A 414 -12.50 -8.41 20.05
N ALA A 415 -13.33 -7.47 19.59
CA ALA A 415 -13.02 -6.04 19.55
C ALA A 415 -13.78 -5.20 20.59
N SER A 416 -14.65 -5.80 21.41
CA SER A 416 -15.54 -5.07 22.33
C SER A 416 -14.80 -4.27 23.42
N CYS A 417 -13.59 -4.73 23.81
CA CYS A 417 -12.75 -3.98 24.75
C CYS A 417 -12.19 -2.67 24.17
N CYS A 418 -12.05 -2.60 22.83
CA CYS A 418 -10.95 -1.82 22.29
C CYS A 418 -11.29 -1.07 20.99
N LEU A 419 -12.55 -1.10 20.57
CA LEU A 419 -13.10 -0.35 19.43
C LEU A 419 -14.46 0.24 19.81
N LYS A 420 -14.42 1.38 20.52
CA LYS A 420 -15.62 2.15 20.90
C LYS A 420 -15.49 3.55 20.32
N LEU A 421 -16.34 3.88 19.35
CA LEU A 421 -16.30 5.18 18.69
C LEU A 421 -17.05 6.24 19.48
N ASN A 422 -16.64 7.49 19.27
CA ASN A 422 -17.27 8.64 19.86
C ASN A 422 -18.74 8.76 19.40
N ASN A 423 -19.57 9.43 20.19
CA ASN A 423 -20.98 9.72 19.88
C ASN A 423 -21.83 8.46 19.63
N GLY A 424 -21.45 7.30 20.14
CA GLY A 424 -22.20 6.07 19.98
C GLY A 424 -22.24 5.50 18.56
N ILE A 425 -21.35 5.99 17.66
CA ILE A 425 -21.29 5.50 16.28
C ILE A 425 -20.96 4.00 16.29
N GLN A 426 -21.77 3.22 15.59
CA GLN A 426 -21.57 1.77 15.45
C GLN A 426 -20.48 1.48 14.43
N ALA A 427 -19.51 0.64 14.80
CA ALA A 427 -18.50 0.12 13.89
C ALA A 427 -18.73 -1.37 13.61
N ALA A 428 -18.23 -1.81 12.47
CA ALA A 428 -18.10 -3.21 12.11
C ALA A 428 -16.61 -3.57 12.01
N ALA A 429 -16.19 -4.71 12.58
CA ALA A 429 -14.78 -5.08 12.61
C ALA A 429 -14.54 -6.58 12.60
N LYS A 430 -13.32 -6.98 12.21
CA LYS A 430 -12.77 -8.32 12.45
C LYS A 430 -11.34 -8.21 12.95
N THR A 431 -11.04 -8.84 14.08
CA THR A 431 -9.69 -8.94 14.63
C THR A 431 -8.97 -10.17 14.11
N GLY A 432 -7.64 -10.10 14.05
CA GLY A 432 -6.76 -11.21 13.71
C GLY A 432 -5.56 -11.28 14.65
N THR A 433 -5.14 -12.51 14.94
CA THR A 433 -3.87 -12.83 15.60
C THR A 433 -3.26 -13.96 14.78
N ALA A 434 -2.19 -13.66 14.03
CA ALA A 434 -1.54 -14.62 13.17
C ALA A 434 -0.31 -15.19 13.89
N GLN A 435 -0.34 -16.47 14.19
CA GLN A 435 0.76 -17.19 14.85
C GLN A 435 1.84 -17.53 13.82
N LEU A 436 3.09 -17.13 14.08
CA LEU A 436 4.18 -17.24 13.13
C LEU A 436 5.06 -18.48 13.37
N ASN A 437 5.09 -18.99 14.60
CA ASN A 437 5.90 -20.13 14.96
C ASN A 437 5.03 -21.39 15.13
N PRO A 438 5.57 -22.59 14.85
CA PRO A 438 4.90 -23.84 15.14
C PRO A 438 4.44 -23.95 16.60
N GLU A 439 3.39 -24.74 16.84
CA GLU A 439 2.95 -25.06 18.20
C GLU A 439 4.08 -25.73 19.00
N GLY A 440 4.25 -25.33 20.25
CA GLY A 440 5.35 -25.79 21.12
C GLY A 440 6.60 -24.91 21.11
N GLN A 441 6.71 -23.98 20.17
CA GLN A 441 7.76 -22.96 20.20
C GLN A 441 7.24 -21.63 20.80
N LYS A 442 8.19 -20.79 21.24
CA LYS A 442 7.85 -19.44 21.71
C LYS A 442 7.13 -18.67 20.58
N GLN A 443 5.85 -18.35 20.78
CA GLN A 443 5.04 -17.73 19.74
C GLN A 443 5.48 -16.31 19.43
N ARG A 444 5.54 -16.01 18.13
CA ARG A 444 5.48 -14.67 17.54
C ARG A 444 4.12 -14.53 16.87
N SER A 445 3.51 -13.37 16.95
CA SER A 445 2.17 -13.18 16.39
C SER A 445 2.00 -11.78 15.83
N HIS A 446 1.52 -11.67 14.59
CA HIS A 446 1.02 -10.40 14.07
C HIS A 446 -0.34 -10.08 14.70
N ALA A 447 -0.55 -8.82 15.04
CA ALA A 447 -1.83 -8.31 15.53
C ALA A 447 -2.54 -7.52 14.43
N TRP A 448 -3.77 -7.90 14.11
CA TRP A 448 -4.55 -7.32 13.03
C TRP A 448 -5.92 -6.85 13.49
N ILE A 449 -6.41 -5.81 12.86
CA ILE A 449 -7.82 -5.45 12.78
C ILE A 449 -8.14 -4.87 11.41
N MET A 450 -9.29 -5.24 10.88
CA MET A 450 -9.97 -4.55 9.80
C MET A 450 -11.32 -4.06 10.31
N ALA A 451 -11.71 -2.83 9.95
CA ALA A 451 -12.94 -2.24 10.45
C ALA A 451 -13.47 -1.17 9.51
N PHE A 452 -14.74 -0.83 9.65
CA PHE A 452 -15.34 0.33 8.98
C PHE A 452 -16.43 0.97 9.86
N ALA A 453 -16.72 2.23 9.59
CA ALA A 453 -17.72 3.00 10.28
C ALA A 453 -18.28 4.17 9.43
N PRO A 454 -19.51 4.65 9.71
CA PRO A 454 -20.56 3.98 10.50
C PRO A 454 -20.97 2.65 9.87
N ALA A 455 -21.40 1.67 10.67
CA ALA A 455 -21.73 0.35 10.13
C ALA A 455 -22.91 0.36 9.13
N GLN A 456 -23.90 1.24 9.34
CA GLN A 456 -25.12 1.32 8.53
C GLN A 456 -24.96 2.23 7.30
N ALA A 457 -24.05 3.20 7.34
CA ALA A 457 -23.76 4.13 6.25
C ALA A 457 -22.24 4.36 6.18
N PRO A 458 -21.48 3.36 5.71
CA PRO A 458 -20.03 3.39 5.80
C PRO A 458 -19.40 4.54 5.00
N ARG A 459 -18.49 5.27 5.65
CA ARG A 459 -17.72 6.36 5.03
C ARG A 459 -16.22 6.16 5.16
N VAL A 460 -15.78 5.39 6.16
CA VAL A 460 -14.37 5.14 6.43
C VAL A 460 -14.15 3.67 6.70
N ALA A 461 -13.16 3.08 6.04
CA ALA A 461 -12.65 1.76 6.33
C ALA A 461 -11.18 1.84 6.72
N VAL A 462 -10.75 0.94 7.62
CA VAL A 462 -9.37 0.89 8.12
C VAL A 462 -8.86 -0.55 8.16
N ALA A 463 -7.56 -0.72 7.92
CA ALA A 463 -6.82 -1.91 8.30
C ALA A 463 -5.56 -1.51 9.07
N VAL A 464 -5.30 -2.21 10.17
CA VAL A 464 -4.12 -2.03 10.99
C VAL A 464 -3.43 -3.36 11.18
N MET A 465 -2.12 -3.39 10.90
CA MET A 465 -1.25 -4.52 11.14
C MET A 465 -0.09 -4.10 12.05
N ILE A 466 0.16 -4.85 13.10
CA ILE A 466 1.31 -4.69 13.99
C ILE A 466 2.14 -5.96 13.94
N LYS A 467 3.41 -5.81 13.55
CA LYS A 467 4.33 -6.91 13.30
C LYS A 467 4.77 -7.57 14.62
N GLY A 468 4.75 -8.89 14.68
CA GLY A 468 5.12 -9.67 15.86
C GLY A 468 6.64 -9.79 16.06
N VAL A 469 7.32 -8.68 16.25
CA VAL A 469 8.79 -8.59 16.36
C VAL A 469 9.32 -8.90 17.76
N ASN A 470 8.48 -8.79 18.78
CA ASN A 470 8.88 -8.98 20.18
C ASN A 470 7.80 -9.68 21.02
N ASP A 471 8.13 -10.01 22.26
CA ASP A 471 7.25 -10.74 23.17
C ASP A 471 6.03 -9.93 23.60
N ALA A 472 6.18 -8.64 23.82
CA ALA A 472 5.10 -7.76 24.24
C ALA A 472 3.96 -7.70 23.20
N VAL A 473 4.30 -7.61 21.91
CA VAL A 473 3.32 -7.69 20.82
C VAL A 473 2.74 -9.10 20.74
N SER A 474 3.59 -10.12 20.83
CA SER A 474 3.19 -11.52 20.63
C SER A 474 2.32 -12.08 21.76
N ALA A 475 2.45 -11.55 22.97
CA ALA A 475 1.62 -11.93 24.14
C ALA A 475 0.21 -11.33 24.09
N SER A 476 -0.07 -10.40 23.18
CA SER A 476 -1.34 -9.72 23.08
C SER A 476 -2.16 -10.19 21.85
N THR A 477 -3.35 -9.66 21.69
CA THR A 477 -4.26 -10.00 20.58
C THR A 477 -4.47 -8.81 19.66
N GLY A 478 -4.94 -9.08 18.43
CA GLY A 478 -5.28 -8.04 17.46
C GLY A 478 -6.26 -7.01 18.02
N GLY A 479 -7.29 -7.45 18.74
CA GLY A 479 -8.26 -6.53 19.38
C GLY A 479 -7.56 -5.56 20.35
N ARG A 480 -6.69 -6.05 21.22
CA ARG A 480 -6.01 -5.23 22.23
C ARG A 480 -4.94 -4.30 21.69
N LEU A 481 -4.23 -4.70 20.64
CA LEU A 481 -3.13 -3.89 20.08
C LEU A 481 -3.56 -3.03 18.89
N ALA A 482 -4.25 -3.63 17.91
CA ALA A 482 -4.65 -2.95 16.70
C ALA A 482 -6.02 -2.22 16.85
N GLY A 483 -6.88 -2.69 17.77
CA GLY A 483 -8.17 -2.07 18.05
C GLY A 483 -8.09 -0.60 18.44
N PRO A 484 -7.28 -0.19 19.44
CA PRO A 484 -7.12 1.21 19.81
C PRO A 484 -6.58 2.09 18.69
N VAL A 485 -5.71 1.54 17.82
CA VAL A 485 -5.20 2.25 16.62
C VAL A 485 -6.35 2.51 15.65
N ALA A 486 -7.13 1.48 15.33
CA ALA A 486 -8.30 1.61 14.45
C ALA A 486 -9.35 2.57 15.04
N GLN A 487 -9.58 2.53 16.35
CA GLN A 487 -10.49 3.46 17.03
C GLN A 487 -10.07 4.92 16.85
N ARG A 488 -8.78 5.24 17.09
CA ARG A 488 -8.27 6.60 16.92
C ARG A 488 -8.40 7.06 15.48
N LEU A 489 -8.07 6.21 14.51
CA LEU A 489 -8.18 6.50 13.08
C LEU A 489 -9.63 6.75 12.64
N LEU A 490 -10.56 5.86 13.02
CA LEU A 490 -11.97 6.04 12.68
C LEU A 490 -12.55 7.32 13.31
N ASN A 491 -12.24 7.59 14.59
CA ASN A 491 -12.70 8.82 15.25
C ASN A 491 -12.13 10.10 14.60
N ALA A 492 -10.90 10.05 14.10
CA ALA A 492 -10.27 11.20 13.42
C ALA A 492 -10.79 11.37 11.98
N ALA A 493 -11.04 10.26 11.26
CA ALA A 493 -11.43 10.29 9.86
C ALA A 493 -12.92 10.62 9.65
N LEU A 494 -13.81 10.13 10.51
CA LEU A 494 -15.27 10.32 10.36
C LEU A 494 -15.73 11.78 10.26
N PRO A 495 -15.17 12.76 11.01
CA PRO A 495 -15.55 14.16 10.87
C PRO A 495 -15.11 14.81 9.55
N VAL A 496 -14.03 14.34 8.95
CA VAL A 496 -13.40 14.95 7.77
C VAL A 496 -13.77 14.28 6.44
N VAL A 497 -14.38 13.10 6.49
CA VAL A 497 -14.91 12.37 5.33
C VAL A 497 -16.43 12.59 5.26
N LYS A 498 -16.86 13.34 4.25
CA LYS A 498 -18.27 13.71 4.04
C LYS A 498 -19.09 12.62 3.34
#